data_e62c967e74d0ac41d8bc9feef69fbca9
#
_entry.id   e62c967e74d0ac41d8bc9feef69fbca9
#
_cell.length_a   1.000
_cell.length_b   1.000
_cell.length_c   1.000
_cell.angle_alpha   90.00
_cell.angle_beta   90.00
_cell.angle_gamma   90.00
#
_symmetry.space_group_name_H-M   'P 1'
#
loop_
_entity.id
_entity.type
_entity.pdbx_description
1 polymer ?
#
loop_
_entity_poly.entity_id
_entity_poly.type
_entity_poly.pdbx_seq_one_letter_code
_entity_poly.pdbx_strand_id
1 'polypeptide(L)'
;MVTFINLILGKKLGWSTVKIAASDLTDNALETTPKRLFYEIVLYSFAIEFVGAVILSFVFVPDFGALGIFEAIFLSVSAFCNAGFDLLTATPGAVGLSEYTNNPLVMITLIVLITTGGLGFIVWRNIRHYNKTKRLLLHTKLVLIMAAVMLFVGAAIIFIVEFSNQDTLGQMPVGEKILTSIFLSASSRTAGFPCFDMNDLMPFTKIIITILMFIGAAPASTAGGIKITTVALVVCTVISVLKGREDTYLMGHRIKRDAIYKTFTVIVLSLTLIAVSFTGILMCCEGMSLQKTIFEVVSAFSTTGFSVGASAEMNVPAKLIMVFTMLAGRIGPVTLMTSLIIRKNHNSDKNRILPEGNILVG
;
A
#
# COMPACT_ATOMS: atom_id res chain seq x y z
N MET A 1 1.49 -16.08 4.26
CA MET A 1 1.72 -16.82 5.50
C MET A 1 1.02 -18.17 5.56
N VAL A 2 -0.30 -18.25 5.43
CA VAL A 2 -1.05 -19.55 5.49
C VAL A 2 -0.53 -20.57 4.45
N THR A 3 -0.24 -20.14 3.22
CA THR A 3 0.34 -20.98 2.15
C THR A 3 1.73 -21.52 2.53
N PHE A 4 2.54 -20.71 3.20
CA PHE A 4 3.89 -21.06 3.66
C PHE A 4 3.83 -22.13 4.77
N ILE A 5 2.97 -21.92 5.76
CA ILE A 5 2.76 -22.85 6.85
C ILE A 5 2.26 -24.21 6.33
N ASN A 6 1.29 -24.20 5.41
CA ASN A 6 0.77 -25.43 4.80
C ASN A 6 1.82 -26.15 3.92
N LEU A 7 2.74 -25.40 3.29
CA LEU A 7 3.82 -25.96 2.47
C LEU A 7 4.89 -26.62 3.35
N ILE A 8 5.26 -25.99 4.48
CA ILE A 8 6.18 -26.58 5.49
C ILE A 8 5.57 -27.82 6.12
N LEU A 9 4.27 -27.81 6.40
CA LEU A 9 3.55 -28.94 6.98
C LEU A 9 3.28 -30.08 5.97
N GLY A 10 3.75 -29.97 4.73
CA GLY A 10 3.58 -31.01 3.70
C GLY A 10 2.12 -31.27 3.28
N LYS A 11 1.17 -30.43 3.72
CA LYS A 11 -0.23 -30.55 3.36
C LYS A 11 -0.46 -30.19 1.91
N LYS A 12 -1.14 -31.06 1.14
CA LYS A 12 -1.60 -30.75 -0.21
C LYS A 12 -2.55 -29.55 -0.14
N LEU A 13 -2.15 -28.43 -0.76
CA LEU A 13 -3.01 -27.26 -0.87
C LEU A 13 -4.26 -27.64 -1.67
N GLY A 14 -5.42 -27.63 -1.01
CA GLY A 14 -6.69 -27.86 -1.68
C GLY A 14 -6.95 -26.75 -2.72
N TRP A 15 -7.56 -27.08 -3.85
CA TRP A 15 -7.91 -26.15 -4.92
C TRP A 15 -8.73 -24.94 -4.42
N SER A 16 -9.51 -25.10 -3.34
CA SER A 16 -10.27 -24.01 -2.70
C SER A 16 -9.36 -22.98 -2.04
N THR A 17 -8.32 -23.41 -1.34
CA THR A 17 -7.35 -22.54 -0.66
C THR A 17 -6.50 -21.78 -1.69
N VAL A 18 -6.15 -22.46 -2.80
CA VAL A 18 -5.44 -21.85 -3.92
C VAL A 18 -6.33 -20.82 -4.63
N LYS A 19 -7.63 -21.10 -4.83
CA LYS A 19 -8.59 -20.14 -5.40
C LYS A 19 -8.79 -18.91 -4.53
N ILE A 20 -8.84 -19.05 -3.21
CA ILE A 20 -8.97 -17.91 -2.29
C ILE A 20 -7.69 -17.06 -2.30
N ALA A 21 -6.51 -17.70 -2.30
CA ALA A 21 -5.23 -17.01 -2.42
C ALA A 21 -4.98 -16.43 -3.82
N ALA A 22 -5.63 -16.99 -4.85
CA ALA A 22 -5.53 -16.57 -6.24
C ALA A 22 -6.71 -15.67 -6.69
N SER A 23 -7.66 -15.36 -5.81
CA SER A 23 -8.77 -14.45 -6.16
C SER A 23 -8.30 -13.05 -6.57
N ASP A 24 -7.11 -12.67 -6.11
CA ASP A 24 -6.42 -11.43 -6.51
C ASP A 24 -5.49 -11.62 -7.74
N LEU A 25 -5.32 -12.88 -8.21
CA LEU A 25 -4.46 -13.20 -9.35
C LEU A 25 -5.29 -13.28 -10.63
N THR A 26 -4.80 -12.67 -11.69
CA THR A 26 -5.41 -12.77 -13.03
C THR A 26 -5.36 -14.19 -13.57
N ASP A 27 -6.33 -14.56 -14.42
CA ASP A 27 -6.48 -15.91 -15.00
C ASP A 27 -5.19 -16.52 -15.59
N ASN A 28 -4.27 -15.69 -16.08
CA ASN A 28 -2.98 -16.09 -16.63
C ASN A 28 -1.91 -16.51 -15.59
N ALA A 29 -2.14 -16.27 -14.31
CA ALA A 29 -1.23 -16.71 -13.24
C ALA A 29 -1.47 -18.17 -12.85
N LEU A 30 -2.58 -18.78 -13.31
CA LEU A 30 -3.00 -20.14 -13.01
C LEU A 30 -2.21 -21.24 -13.76
N GLU A 31 -1.42 -20.88 -14.78
CA GLU A 31 -0.62 -21.85 -15.57
C GLU A 31 0.62 -22.37 -14.82
N THR A 32 0.98 -21.77 -13.68
CA THR A 32 2.12 -22.23 -12.88
C THR A 32 1.68 -22.92 -11.61
N THR A 33 2.40 -23.97 -11.22
CA THR A 33 2.18 -24.63 -9.94
C THR A 33 2.38 -23.63 -8.78
N PRO A 34 1.49 -23.60 -7.77
CA PRO A 34 1.61 -22.69 -6.62
C PRO A 34 2.97 -22.72 -5.93
N LYS A 35 3.64 -23.88 -5.92
CA LYS A 35 5.00 -24.05 -5.39
C LYS A 35 6.03 -23.22 -6.14
N ARG A 36 5.99 -23.23 -7.47
CA ARG A 36 6.93 -22.48 -8.31
C ARG A 36 6.71 -20.98 -8.17
N LEU A 37 5.44 -20.53 -8.14
CA LEU A 37 5.11 -19.14 -7.90
C LEU A 37 5.67 -18.65 -6.56
N PHE A 38 5.47 -19.43 -5.50
CA PHE A 38 5.98 -19.12 -4.17
C PHE A 38 7.53 -19.01 -4.17
N TYR A 39 8.21 -19.98 -4.76
CA TYR A 39 9.68 -19.95 -4.85
C TYR A 39 10.20 -18.73 -5.61
N GLU A 40 9.56 -18.37 -6.74
CA GLU A 40 9.91 -17.17 -7.50
C GLU A 40 9.73 -15.90 -6.65
N ILE A 41 8.61 -15.77 -5.89
CA ILE A 41 8.36 -14.63 -4.99
C ILE A 41 9.47 -14.50 -3.95
N VAL A 42 9.76 -15.58 -3.24
CA VAL A 42 10.79 -15.61 -2.19
C VAL A 42 12.16 -15.25 -2.74
N LEU A 43 12.55 -15.86 -3.87
CA LEU A 43 13.84 -15.59 -4.50
C LEU A 43 13.99 -14.12 -4.91
N TYR A 44 12.95 -13.52 -5.50
CA TYR A 44 12.99 -12.11 -5.91
C TYR A 44 13.04 -11.16 -4.72
N SER A 45 12.24 -11.43 -3.68
CA SER A 45 12.27 -10.62 -2.47
C SER A 45 13.67 -10.60 -1.86
N PHE A 46 14.25 -11.77 -1.61
CA PHE A 46 15.59 -11.86 -1.05
C PHE A 46 16.68 -11.23 -1.94
N ALA A 47 16.58 -11.39 -3.26
CA ALA A 47 17.57 -10.79 -4.15
C ALA A 47 17.54 -9.26 -4.11
N ILE A 48 16.34 -8.65 -4.12
CA ILE A 48 16.18 -7.19 -4.08
C ILE A 48 16.58 -6.65 -2.69
N GLU A 49 16.14 -7.31 -1.62
CA GLU A 49 16.50 -6.95 -0.25
C GLU A 49 18.00 -7.06 -0.02
N PHE A 50 18.66 -8.10 -0.52
CA PHE A 50 20.11 -8.27 -0.43
C PHE A 50 20.87 -7.15 -1.14
N VAL A 51 20.47 -6.80 -2.37
CA VAL A 51 21.09 -5.68 -3.10
C VAL A 51 20.88 -4.36 -2.35
N GLY A 52 19.69 -4.10 -1.83
CA GLY A 52 19.42 -2.93 -1.01
C GLY A 52 20.29 -2.89 0.26
N ALA A 53 20.40 -4.00 0.97
CA ALA A 53 21.22 -4.11 2.17
C ALA A 53 22.70 -3.85 1.88
N VAL A 54 23.24 -4.39 0.78
CA VAL A 54 24.62 -4.13 0.35
C VAL A 54 24.84 -2.64 0.06
N ILE A 55 23.93 -1.97 -0.65
CA ILE A 55 24.07 -0.54 -0.94
C ILE A 55 24.00 0.28 0.35
N LEU A 56 23.05 0.00 1.24
CA LEU A 56 22.91 0.70 2.53
C LEU A 56 24.12 0.46 3.45
N SER A 57 24.75 -0.72 3.38
CA SER A 57 25.96 -1.03 4.17
C SER A 57 27.12 -0.09 3.88
N PHE A 58 27.24 0.44 2.65
CA PHE A 58 28.30 1.41 2.33
C PHE A 58 28.17 2.71 3.11
N VAL A 59 26.98 3.05 3.60
CA VAL A 59 26.75 4.24 4.44
C VAL A 59 26.78 3.87 5.91
N PHE A 60 26.06 2.84 6.32
CA PHE A 60 25.90 2.55 7.76
C PHE A 60 27.10 1.85 8.40
N VAL A 61 27.91 1.10 7.63
CA VAL A 61 29.10 0.46 8.21
C VAL A 61 30.19 1.46 8.61
N PRO A 62 30.50 2.50 7.83
CA PRO A 62 31.40 3.57 8.28
C PRO A 62 30.89 4.28 9.54
N ASP A 63 29.57 4.49 9.69
CA ASP A 63 28.99 5.25 10.80
C ASP A 63 28.87 4.42 12.09
N PHE A 64 28.47 3.13 11.98
CA PHE A 64 28.11 2.28 13.12
C PHE A 64 28.96 0.98 13.23
N GLY A 65 29.94 0.80 12.36
CA GLY A 65 30.78 -0.42 12.35
C GLY A 65 29.94 -1.68 12.08
N ALA A 66 30.13 -2.72 12.91
CA ALA A 66 29.45 -4.00 12.75
C ALA A 66 27.90 -3.90 12.89
N LEU A 67 27.40 -2.98 13.72
CA LEU A 67 25.96 -2.72 13.87
C LEU A 67 25.37 -2.16 12.58
N GLY A 68 26.15 -1.39 11.80
CA GLY A 68 25.72 -0.85 10.51
C GLY A 68 25.31 -1.92 9.49
N ILE A 69 25.89 -3.14 9.56
CA ILE A 69 25.46 -4.26 8.71
C ILE A 69 24.04 -4.70 9.08
N PHE A 70 23.77 -4.81 10.37
CA PHE A 70 22.45 -5.20 10.86
C PHE A 70 21.39 -4.16 10.51
N GLU A 71 21.71 -2.86 10.69
CA GLU A 71 20.84 -1.73 10.32
C GLU A 71 20.53 -1.73 8.81
N ALA A 72 21.54 -1.94 7.97
CA ALA A 72 21.39 -1.99 6.53
C ALA A 72 20.46 -3.13 6.09
N ILE A 73 20.61 -4.32 6.65
CA ILE A 73 19.76 -5.49 6.37
C ILE A 73 18.33 -5.21 6.84
N PHE A 74 18.18 -4.75 8.09
CA PHE A 74 16.87 -4.49 8.66
C PHE A 74 16.10 -3.43 7.88
N LEU A 75 16.75 -2.30 7.58
CA LEU A 75 16.13 -1.19 6.86
C LEU A 75 15.77 -1.58 5.42
N SER A 76 16.62 -2.39 4.75
CA SER A 76 16.33 -2.91 3.42
C SER A 76 15.10 -3.80 3.40
N VAL A 77 14.99 -4.75 4.34
CA VAL A 77 13.81 -5.62 4.48
C VAL A 77 12.58 -4.81 4.85
N SER A 78 12.69 -3.88 5.80
CA SER A 78 11.60 -3.00 6.23
C SER A 78 11.07 -2.15 5.07
N ALA A 79 11.96 -1.59 4.25
CA ALA A 79 11.59 -0.76 3.10
C ALA A 79 10.92 -1.59 1.98
N PHE A 80 11.47 -2.74 1.61
CA PHE A 80 10.89 -3.60 0.59
C PHE A 80 9.54 -4.18 1.03
N CYS A 81 9.42 -4.58 2.29
CA CYS A 81 8.17 -5.08 2.86
C CYS A 81 7.13 -3.98 3.14
N ASN A 82 7.45 -2.71 2.91
CA ASN A 82 6.63 -1.56 3.29
C ASN A 82 6.19 -1.65 4.77
N ALA A 83 7.15 -1.93 5.66
CA ALA A 83 6.87 -2.12 7.08
C ALA A 83 7.03 -0.84 7.90
N GLY A 84 7.91 0.08 7.47
CA GLY A 84 8.11 1.40 8.09
C GLY A 84 8.82 1.40 9.44
N PHE A 85 9.45 0.29 9.81
CA PHE A 85 10.23 0.21 11.03
C PHE A 85 11.65 0.72 10.81
N ASP A 86 12.10 1.59 11.71
CA ASP A 86 13.42 2.15 11.77
C ASP A 86 14.05 1.81 13.14
N LEU A 87 15.18 1.14 13.12
CA LEU A 87 15.95 0.81 14.33
C LEU A 87 17.02 1.86 14.62
N LEU A 88 17.33 2.78 13.70
CA LEU A 88 18.34 3.81 13.91
C LEU A 88 18.04 4.66 15.15
N THR A 89 16.77 4.88 15.47
CA THR A 89 16.36 5.57 16.70
C THR A 89 16.75 4.86 17.99
N ALA A 90 16.97 3.55 17.94
CA ALA A 90 17.43 2.75 19.08
C ALA A 90 18.96 2.52 19.07
N THR A 91 19.65 2.90 18.00
CA THR A 91 21.09 2.71 17.85
C THR A 91 21.85 3.84 18.54
N PRO A 92 22.82 3.54 19.42
CA PRO A 92 23.61 4.57 20.09
C PRO A 92 24.31 5.49 19.09
N GLY A 93 24.06 6.79 19.20
CA GLY A 93 24.67 7.82 18.34
C GLY A 93 23.86 8.18 17.09
N ALA A 94 22.70 7.55 16.86
CA ALA A 94 21.79 7.92 15.78
C ALA A 94 20.49 8.52 16.31
N VAL A 95 19.93 9.51 15.61
CA VAL A 95 18.64 10.13 15.94
C VAL A 95 17.48 9.50 15.15
N GLY A 96 17.80 8.75 14.09
CA GLY A 96 16.84 8.08 13.22
C GLY A 96 17.10 8.32 11.73
N LEU A 97 16.20 7.84 10.89
CA LEU A 97 16.33 7.98 9.44
C LEU A 97 16.32 9.45 8.97
N SER A 98 15.78 10.36 9.78
CA SER A 98 15.75 11.80 9.48
C SER A 98 17.15 12.42 9.29
N GLU A 99 18.20 11.89 9.93
CA GLU A 99 19.59 12.33 9.73
C GLU A 99 20.13 12.03 8.33
N TYR A 100 19.60 10.99 7.68
CA TYR A 100 20.04 10.54 6.37
C TYR A 100 19.24 11.14 5.21
N THR A 101 18.36 12.12 5.47
CA THR A 101 17.62 12.84 4.42
C THR A 101 18.54 13.56 3.44
N ASN A 102 19.72 13.98 3.90
CA ASN A 102 20.76 14.62 3.10
C ASN A 102 21.61 13.62 2.29
N ASN A 103 21.48 12.33 2.56
CA ASN A 103 22.24 11.30 1.85
C ASN A 103 21.45 10.73 0.66
N PRO A 104 21.78 11.13 -0.59
CA PRO A 104 21.02 10.70 -1.75
C PRO A 104 21.09 9.19 -1.99
N LEU A 105 22.18 8.53 -1.59
CA LEU A 105 22.32 7.09 -1.76
C LEU A 105 21.30 6.33 -0.89
N VAL A 106 21.12 6.71 0.36
CA VAL A 106 20.14 6.12 1.28
C VAL A 106 18.73 6.38 0.75
N MET A 107 18.41 7.65 0.44
CA MET A 107 17.07 8.06 0.01
C MET A 107 16.64 7.37 -1.30
N ILE A 108 17.52 7.35 -2.31
CA ILE A 108 17.22 6.69 -3.60
C ILE A 108 17.05 5.19 -3.39
N THR A 109 17.91 4.54 -2.59
CA THR A 109 17.81 3.11 -2.31
C THR A 109 16.47 2.78 -1.66
N LEU A 110 16.04 3.55 -0.66
CA LEU A 110 14.76 3.35 -0.01
C LEU A 110 13.57 3.60 -0.95
N ILE A 111 13.61 4.68 -1.77
CA ILE A 111 12.57 4.93 -2.79
C ILE A 111 12.43 3.73 -3.73
N VAL A 112 13.55 3.18 -4.20
CA VAL A 112 13.56 2.01 -5.09
C VAL A 112 13.02 0.78 -4.38
N LEU A 113 13.44 0.49 -3.15
CA LEU A 113 12.96 -0.66 -2.37
C LEU A 113 11.44 -0.57 -2.11
N ILE A 114 10.95 0.58 -1.62
CA ILE A 114 9.54 0.83 -1.36
C ILE A 114 8.70 0.67 -2.63
N THR A 115 9.12 1.33 -3.72
CA THR A 115 8.38 1.26 -4.98
C THR A 115 8.38 -0.14 -5.57
N THR A 116 9.50 -0.86 -5.52
CA THR A 116 9.61 -2.23 -6.03
C THR A 116 8.75 -3.19 -5.22
N GLY A 117 8.76 -3.12 -3.89
CA GLY A 117 7.87 -3.89 -3.02
C GLY A 117 6.39 -3.62 -3.28
N GLY A 118 6.05 -2.34 -3.60
CA GLY A 118 4.70 -1.90 -3.91
C GLY A 118 4.16 -2.26 -5.30
N LEU A 119 5.01 -2.65 -6.27
CA LEU A 119 4.55 -2.99 -7.63
C LEU A 119 3.78 -4.31 -7.73
N GLY A 120 4.00 -5.23 -6.79
CA GLY A 120 3.36 -6.54 -6.77
C GLY A 120 4.08 -7.60 -7.62
N PHE A 121 4.03 -8.84 -7.15
CA PHE A 121 4.80 -9.95 -7.72
C PHE A 121 4.36 -10.36 -9.13
N ILE A 122 3.10 -10.11 -9.50
CA ILE A 122 2.59 -10.35 -10.85
C ILE A 122 3.30 -9.46 -11.86
N VAL A 123 3.53 -8.20 -11.50
CA VAL A 123 4.23 -7.22 -12.35
C VAL A 123 5.68 -7.63 -12.57
N TRP A 124 6.39 -8.03 -11.50
CA TRP A 124 7.77 -8.53 -11.58
C TRP A 124 7.90 -9.74 -12.52
N ARG A 125 7.01 -10.70 -12.36
CA ARG A 125 6.97 -11.87 -13.23
C ARG A 125 6.74 -11.49 -14.69
N ASN A 126 5.81 -10.58 -14.96
CA ASN A 126 5.54 -10.13 -16.33
C ASN A 126 6.71 -9.36 -16.94
N ILE A 127 7.38 -8.49 -16.16
CA ILE A 127 8.58 -7.76 -16.60
C ILE A 127 9.70 -8.77 -16.98
N ARG A 128 9.94 -9.79 -16.16
CA ARG A 128 10.96 -10.81 -16.45
C ARG A 128 10.64 -11.61 -17.72
N HIS A 129 9.37 -11.93 -17.96
CA HIS A 129 8.94 -12.66 -19.14
C HIS A 129 8.82 -11.75 -20.38
N TYR A 130 8.97 -10.43 -20.23
CA TYR A 130 8.87 -9.47 -21.32
C TYR A 130 9.84 -9.77 -22.46
N ASN A 131 11.08 -10.17 -22.15
CA ASN A 131 12.09 -10.50 -23.17
C ASN A 131 11.66 -11.65 -24.08
N LYS A 132 10.83 -12.58 -23.58
CA LYS A 132 10.31 -13.74 -24.34
C LYS A 132 9.00 -13.40 -25.06
N THR A 133 8.08 -12.70 -24.41
CA THR A 133 6.74 -12.44 -24.94
C THR A 133 6.62 -11.14 -25.72
N LYS A 134 7.55 -10.19 -25.49
CA LYS A 134 7.52 -8.80 -26.02
C LYS A 134 6.19 -8.07 -25.79
N ARG A 135 5.37 -8.55 -24.86
CA ARG A 135 4.06 -7.98 -24.52
C ARG A 135 3.92 -7.82 -23.01
N LEU A 136 3.53 -6.63 -22.58
CA LEU A 136 3.11 -6.39 -21.19
C LEU A 136 1.61 -6.63 -21.08
N LEU A 137 1.20 -7.35 -20.03
CA LEU A 137 -0.21 -7.54 -19.68
C LEU A 137 -0.86 -6.18 -19.37
N LEU A 138 -2.16 -6.06 -19.63
CA LEU A 138 -2.94 -4.86 -19.30
C LEU A 138 -2.77 -4.45 -17.85
N HIS A 139 -2.85 -5.42 -16.93
CA HIS A 139 -2.63 -5.21 -15.50
C HIS A 139 -1.26 -4.58 -15.21
N THR A 140 -0.19 -5.10 -15.79
CA THR A 140 1.18 -4.58 -15.59
C THR A 140 1.33 -3.15 -16.09
N LYS A 141 0.79 -2.84 -17.29
CA LYS A 141 0.81 -1.48 -17.84
C LYS A 141 0.08 -0.51 -16.91
N LEU A 142 -1.12 -0.88 -16.47
CA LEU A 142 -1.92 -0.07 -15.56
C LEU A 142 -1.19 0.22 -14.26
N VAL A 143 -0.63 -0.82 -13.64
CA VAL A 143 0.10 -0.69 -12.36
C VAL A 143 1.31 0.22 -12.52
N LEU A 144 2.13 0.04 -13.56
CA LEU A 144 3.31 0.87 -13.77
C LEU A 144 2.96 2.34 -14.00
N ILE A 145 1.94 2.62 -14.82
CA ILE A 145 1.49 3.99 -15.08
C ILE A 145 0.93 4.62 -13.80
N MET A 146 0.04 3.93 -13.10
CA MET A 146 -0.55 4.45 -11.87
C MET A 146 0.49 4.64 -10.76
N ALA A 147 1.44 3.71 -10.61
CA ALA A 147 2.52 3.85 -9.65
C ALA A 147 3.40 5.08 -9.93
N ALA A 148 3.75 5.31 -11.21
CA ALA A 148 4.51 6.48 -11.62
C ALA A 148 3.70 7.78 -11.41
N VAL A 149 2.43 7.81 -11.83
CA VAL A 149 1.56 8.97 -11.64
C VAL A 149 1.44 9.33 -10.16
N MET A 150 1.13 8.36 -9.29
CA MET A 150 1.00 8.60 -7.85
C MET A 150 2.31 9.08 -7.23
N LEU A 151 3.44 8.52 -7.65
CA LEU A 151 4.75 8.93 -7.15
C LEU A 151 5.09 10.36 -7.53
N PHE A 152 5.03 10.69 -8.82
CA PHE A 152 5.49 11.99 -9.31
C PHE A 152 4.48 13.10 -9.05
N VAL A 153 3.17 12.85 -9.18
CA VAL A 153 2.15 13.85 -8.85
C VAL A 153 2.11 14.12 -7.35
N GLY A 154 2.19 13.07 -6.51
CA GLY A 154 2.28 13.24 -5.07
C GLY A 154 3.52 14.03 -4.68
N ALA A 155 4.69 13.70 -5.22
CA ALA A 155 5.94 14.43 -4.98
C ALA A 155 5.86 15.90 -5.44
N ALA A 156 5.28 16.17 -6.61
CA ALA A 156 5.12 17.53 -7.12
C ALA A 156 4.22 18.38 -6.21
N ILE A 157 3.11 17.83 -5.74
CA ILE A 157 2.21 18.56 -4.83
C ILE A 157 2.93 18.85 -3.49
N ILE A 158 3.59 17.83 -2.89
CA ILE A 158 4.36 17.99 -1.66
C ILE A 158 5.44 19.04 -1.83
N PHE A 159 6.22 18.97 -2.92
CA PHE A 159 7.26 19.93 -3.24
C PHE A 159 6.74 21.36 -3.32
N ILE A 160 5.64 21.59 -4.03
CA ILE A 160 5.06 22.93 -4.23
C ILE A 160 4.55 23.51 -2.90
N VAL A 161 3.85 22.70 -2.11
CA VAL A 161 3.21 23.16 -0.87
C VAL A 161 4.23 23.39 0.24
N GLU A 162 5.19 22.45 0.40
CA GLU A 162 6.20 22.51 1.47
C GLU A 162 7.43 23.32 1.10
N PHE A 163 7.54 23.85 -0.12
CA PHE A 163 8.73 24.52 -0.64
C PHE A 163 9.26 25.63 0.28
N SER A 164 8.36 26.42 0.88
CA SER A 164 8.67 27.55 1.76
C SER A 164 8.48 27.26 3.23
N ASN A 165 8.05 26.05 3.61
CA ASN A 165 7.83 25.68 5.00
C ASN A 165 9.19 25.46 5.71
N GLN A 166 9.52 26.36 6.63
CA GLN A 166 10.82 26.37 7.33
C GLN A 166 11.04 25.17 8.26
N ASP A 167 9.95 24.56 8.73
CA ASP A 167 9.99 23.42 9.64
C ASP A 167 10.21 22.08 8.91
N THR A 168 10.06 22.09 7.56
CA THR A 168 10.20 20.89 6.72
C THR A 168 11.22 21.08 5.61
N LEU A 169 10.77 21.43 4.40
CA LEU A 169 11.65 21.55 3.23
C LEU A 169 12.36 22.90 3.12
N GLY A 170 11.86 23.96 3.77
CA GLY A 170 12.29 25.34 3.53
C GLY A 170 13.78 25.57 3.64
N GLN A 171 14.44 24.95 4.60
CA GLN A 171 15.88 25.12 4.87
C GLN A 171 16.78 24.24 3.96
N MET A 172 16.23 23.26 3.24
CA MET A 172 17.00 22.33 2.42
C MET A 172 17.40 22.96 1.07
N PRO A 173 18.54 22.61 0.47
CA PRO A 173 18.85 22.94 -0.92
C PRO A 173 17.86 22.29 -1.89
N VAL A 174 17.66 22.90 -3.07
CA VAL A 174 16.61 22.48 -4.03
C VAL A 174 16.71 21.00 -4.42
N GLY A 175 17.92 20.46 -4.56
CA GLY A 175 18.12 19.03 -4.88
C GLY A 175 17.58 18.11 -3.80
N GLU A 176 17.84 18.43 -2.54
CA GLU A 176 17.35 17.70 -1.39
C GLU A 176 15.83 17.85 -1.23
N LYS A 177 15.26 19.05 -1.46
CA LYS A 177 13.80 19.26 -1.48
C LYS A 177 13.10 18.33 -2.45
N ILE A 178 13.63 18.19 -3.67
CA ILE A 178 13.06 17.28 -4.70
C ILE A 178 13.13 15.83 -4.23
N LEU A 179 14.29 15.40 -3.76
CA LEU A 179 14.51 14.02 -3.34
C LEU A 179 13.64 13.65 -2.14
N THR A 180 13.56 14.53 -1.13
CA THR A 180 12.71 14.33 0.05
C THR A 180 11.23 14.32 -0.30
N SER A 181 10.78 15.16 -1.24
CA SER A 181 9.39 15.14 -1.72
C SER A 181 9.05 13.84 -2.44
N ILE A 182 9.96 13.31 -3.28
CA ILE A 182 9.79 12.00 -3.93
C ILE A 182 9.76 10.88 -2.89
N PHE A 183 10.66 10.93 -1.91
CA PHE A 183 10.71 9.95 -0.83
C PHE A 183 9.42 9.97 0.01
N LEU A 184 8.95 11.14 0.42
CA LEU A 184 7.73 11.28 1.21
C LEU A 184 6.50 10.80 0.44
N SER A 185 6.44 11.07 -0.87
CA SER A 185 5.40 10.53 -1.76
C SER A 185 5.48 9.01 -1.90
N ALA A 186 6.69 8.43 -1.98
CA ALA A 186 6.87 6.97 -2.01
C ALA A 186 6.47 6.35 -0.67
N SER A 187 6.94 6.93 0.43
CA SER A 187 6.72 6.44 1.80
C SER A 187 5.26 6.52 2.22
N SER A 188 4.52 7.57 1.79
CA SER A 188 3.08 7.71 2.07
C SER A 188 2.24 6.58 1.49
N ARG A 189 2.73 5.85 0.47
CA ARG A 189 2.06 4.68 -0.10
C ARG A 189 2.38 3.41 0.67
N THR A 190 2.03 3.41 1.97
CA THR A 190 2.07 2.27 2.90
C THR A 190 3.47 1.82 3.38
N ALA A 191 4.51 2.65 3.22
CA ALA A 191 5.83 2.36 3.77
C ALA A 191 6.09 3.02 5.13
N GLY A 192 5.64 4.27 5.34
CA GLY A 192 5.57 4.90 6.66
C GLY A 192 6.90 5.41 7.24
N PHE A 193 7.95 5.57 6.45
CA PHE A 193 9.20 6.18 6.90
C PHE A 193 9.09 7.70 6.92
N PRO A 194 9.17 8.35 8.08
CA PRO A 194 9.16 9.81 8.18
C PRO A 194 10.54 10.41 7.83
N CYS A 195 10.54 11.58 7.21
CA CYS A 195 11.75 12.40 7.01
C CYS A 195 11.92 13.44 8.12
N PHE A 196 10.82 13.85 8.72
CA PHE A 196 10.68 14.86 9.76
C PHE A 196 9.38 14.61 10.52
N ASP A 197 9.11 15.39 11.58
CA ASP A 197 7.85 15.24 12.32
C ASP A 197 6.64 15.53 11.40
N MET A 198 5.70 14.60 11.33
CA MET A 198 4.49 14.78 10.53
C MET A 198 3.59 15.92 11.06
N ASN A 199 3.83 16.40 12.30
CA ASN A 199 3.11 17.56 12.84
C ASN A 199 3.56 18.88 12.17
N ASP A 200 4.79 18.95 11.66
CA ASP A 200 5.37 20.16 11.07
C ASP A 200 4.89 20.41 9.64
N LEU A 201 4.25 19.42 9.03
CA LEU A 201 3.66 19.53 7.71
C LEU A 201 2.51 20.55 7.66
N MET A 202 2.41 21.26 6.55
CA MET A 202 1.25 22.10 6.25
C MET A 202 -0.06 21.30 6.29
N PRO A 203 -1.18 21.87 6.77
CA PRO A 203 -2.46 21.17 6.83
C PRO A 203 -2.92 20.58 5.50
N PHE A 204 -2.65 21.27 4.39
CA PHE A 204 -2.97 20.78 3.05
C PHE A 204 -2.14 19.54 2.68
N THR A 205 -0.84 19.54 3.00
CA THR A 205 0.04 18.38 2.79
C THR A 205 -0.43 17.17 3.58
N LYS A 206 -0.87 17.36 4.82
CA LYS A 206 -1.47 16.27 5.63
C LYS A 206 -2.68 15.64 4.95
N ILE A 207 -3.54 16.44 4.33
CA ILE A 207 -4.70 15.95 3.56
C ILE A 207 -4.22 15.14 2.35
N ILE A 208 -3.26 15.65 1.59
CA ILE A 208 -2.72 14.95 0.41
C ILE A 208 -2.07 13.63 0.81
N ILE A 209 -1.26 13.61 1.88
CA ILE A 209 -0.66 12.39 2.41
C ILE A 209 -1.75 11.40 2.84
N THR A 210 -2.81 11.87 3.51
CA THR A 210 -3.95 11.03 3.90
C THR A 210 -4.61 10.37 2.68
N ILE A 211 -4.77 11.09 1.59
CA ILE A 211 -5.29 10.54 0.33
C ILE A 211 -4.31 9.53 -0.28
N LEU A 212 -3.01 9.83 -0.30
CA LEU A 212 -1.99 8.92 -0.82
C LEU A 212 -1.89 7.64 0.02
N MET A 213 -2.02 7.72 1.34
CA MET A 213 -2.08 6.56 2.24
C MET A 213 -3.31 5.68 1.94
N PHE A 214 -4.48 6.32 1.76
CA PHE A 214 -5.72 5.59 1.42
C PHE A 214 -5.58 4.84 0.09
N ILE A 215 -4.92 5.45 -0.90
CA ILE A 215 -4.57 4.82 -2.18
C ILE A 215 -3.25 4.08 -2.01
N GLY A 216 -3.29 2.87 -1.49
CA GLY A 216 -2.11 2.04 -1.28
C GLY A 216 -1.35 1.69 -2.57
N ALA A 217 -0.81 0.47 -2.65
CA ALA A 217 -0.03 0.05 -3.82
C ALA A 217 -0.77 -1.00 -4.67
N ALA A 218 -0.04 -1.76 -5.50
CA ALA A 218 -0.63 -2.71 -6.43
C ALA A 218 -1.21 -3.96 -5.74
N PRO A 219 -2.15 -4.68 -6.38
CA PRO A 219 -2.56 -6.00 -5.94
C PRO A 219 -1.39 -6.98 -5.89
N ALA A 220 -1.43 -7.94 -4.96
CA ALA A 220 -0.36 -8.91 -4.73
C ALA A 220 1.01 -8.26 -4.45
N SER A 221 1.03 -7.11 -3.77
CA SER A 221 2.21 -6.43 -3.26
C SER A 221 2.33 -6.58 -1.75
N THR A 222 3.41 -6.05 -1.19
CA THR A 222 3.63 -5.99 0.27
C THR A 222 2.78 -4.92 0.98
N ALA A 223 2.17 -4.01 0.24
CA ALA A 223 1.42 -2.86 0.74
C ALA A 223 -0.03 -3.17 1.17
N GLY A 224 -0.59 -2.35 2.07
CA GLY A 224 -1.99 -2.36 2.50
C GLY A 224 -2.89 -1.41 1.70
N GLY A 225 -3.97 -0.96 2.31
CA GLY A 225 -4.89 0.04 1.74
C GLY A 225 -5.67 -0.42 0.49
N ILE A 226 -6.39 0.54 -0.12
CA ILE A 226 -7.08 0.30 -1.39
C ILE A 226 -6.06 0.21 -2.53
N LYS A 227 -6.21 -0.80 -3.39
CA LYS A 227 -5.25 -1.03 -4.47
C LYS A 227 -5.35 0.03 -5.57
N ILE A 228 -4.20 0.44 -6.12
CA ILE A 228 -4.14 1.45 -7.19
C ILE A 228 -4.98 1.07 -8.43
N THR A 229 -5.10 -0.22 -8.72
CA THR A 229 -5.97 -0.73 -9.79
C THR A 229 -7.45 -0.48 -9.52
N THR A 230 -7.88 -0.56 -8.24
CA THR A 230 -9.23 -0.23 -7.81
C THR A 230 -9.56 1.24 -8.11
N VAL A 231 -8.66 2.15 -7.72
CA VAL A 231 -8.81 3.58 -7.99
C VAL A 231 -8.82 3.87 -9.50
N ALA A 232 -7.90 3.25 -10.25
CA ALA A 232 -7.85 3.38 -11.70
C ALA A 232 -9.16 2.95 -12.37
N LEU A 233 -9.76 1.82 -11.94
CA LEU A 233 -11.03 1.33 -12.48
C LEU A 233 -12.19 2.30 -12.17
N VAL A 234 -12.24 2.88 -10.97
CA VAL A 234 -13.24 3.90 -10.63
C VAL A 234 -13.12 5.10 -11.55
N VAL A 235 -11.92 5.65 -11.69
CA VAL A 235 -11.68 6.82 -12.55
C VAL A 235 -12.08 6.50 -14.00
N CYS A 236 -11.68 5.34 -14.53
CA CYS A 236 -12.06 4.92 -15.88
C CYS A 236 -13.58 4.73 -16.04
N THR A 237 -14.25 4.19 -15.00
CA THR A 237 -15.72 4.02 -15.02
C THR A 237 -16.42 5.38 -15.03
N VAL A 238 -16.01 6.30 -14.14
CA VAL A 238 -16.56 7.65 -14.11
C VAL A 238 -16.37 8.35 -15.46
N ILE A 239 -15.17 8.29 -16.05
CA ILE A 239 -14.90 8.88 -17.37
C ILE A 239 -15.77 8.23 -18.46
N SER A 240 -15.99 6.92 -18.41
CA SER A 240 -16.83 6.21 -19.39
C SER A 240 -18.29 6.64 -19.28
N VAL A 241 -18.82 6.76 -18.06
CA VAL A 241 -20.19 7.25 -17.79
C VAL A 241 -20.36 8.69 -18.27
N LEU A 242 -19.41 9.58 -17.95
CA LEU A 242 -19.44 10.99 -18.40
C LEU A 242 -19.39 11.12 -19.94
N LYS A 243 -18.80 10.12 -20.61
CA LYS A 243 -18.77 10.05 -22.09
C LYS A 243 -20.00 9.34 -22.70
N GLY A 244 -21.00 9.01 -21.89
CA GLY A 244 -22.22 8.31 -22.34
C GLY A 244 -22.00 6.88 -22.85
N ARG A 245 -20.95 6.20 -22.38
CA ARG A 245 -20.63 4.83 -22.80
C ARG A 245 -21.29 3.82 -21.86
N GLU A 246 -21.88 2.78 -22.42
CA GLU A 246 -22.50 1.69 -21.64
C GLU A 246 -21.47 0.82 -20.90
N ASP A 247 -20.27 0.70 -21.44
CA ASP A 247 -19.20 -0.13 -20.89
C ASP A 247 -17.96 0.68 -20.53
N THR A 248 -17.24 0.20 -19.53
CA THR A 248 -15.95 0.78 -19.14
C THR A 248 -14.83 0.25 -20.02
N TYR A 249 -14.05 1.16 -20.61
CA TYR A 249 -12.90 0.84 -21.45
C TYR A 249 -11.61 1.30 -20.76
N LEU A 250 -10.59 0.44 -20.78
CA LEU A 250 -9.25 0.72 -20.28
C LEU A 250 -8.21 0.28 -21.30
N MET A 251 -7.44 1.20 -21.82
CA MET A 251 -6.35 0.93 -22.80
C MET A 251 -6.77 0.00 -23.96
N GLY A 252 -7.97 0.23 -24.53
CA GLY A 252 -8.51 -0.56 -25.63
C GLY A 252 -9.15 -1.89 -25.24
N HIS A 253 -9.30 -2.18 -23.96
CA HIS A 253 -9.95 -3.40 -23.47
C HIS A 253 -11.25 -3.04 -22.75
N ARG A 254 -12.31 -3.82 -22.98
CA ARG A 254 -13.57 -3.76 -22.24
C ARG A 254 -13.39 -4.45 -20.89
N ILE A 255 -13.77 -3.78 -19.82
CA ILE A 255 -13.71 -4.31 -18.45
C ILE A 255 -15.03 -5.02 -18.11
N LYS A 256 -14.93 -6.21 -17.51
CA LYS A 256 -16.10 -7.00 -17.07
C LYS A 256 -16.87 -6.23 -15.99
N ARG A 257 -18.20 -6.20 -16.07
CA ARG A 257 -19.08 -5.54 -15.09
C ARG A 257 -18.86 -6.05 -13.67
N ASP A 258 -18.59 -7.34 -13.48
CA ASP A 258 -18.28 -7.93 -12.16
C ASP A 258 -17.06 -7.28 -11.50
N ALA A 259 -16.02 -6.92 -12.28
CA ALA A 259 -14.85 -6.23 -11.76
C ALA A 259 -15.20 -4.82 -11.27
N ILE A 260 -16.10 -4.14 -11.98
CA ILE A 260 -16.58 -2.80 -11.61
C ILE A 260 -17.39 -2.88 -10.31
N TYR A 261 -18.34 -3.81 -10.18
CA TYR A 261 -19.12 -3.99 -8.94
C TYR A 261 -18.20 -4.31 -7.75
N LYS A 262 -17.24 -5.23 -7.91
CA LYS A 262 -16.25 -5.53 -6.87
C LYS A 262 -15.45 -4.28 -6.47
N THR A 263 -15.07 -3.45 -7.44
CA THR A 263 -14.34 -2.20 -7.20
C THR A 263 -15.12 -1.25 -6.30
N PHE A 264 -16.39 -0.99 -6.63
CA PHE A 264 -17.27 -0.14 -5.80
C PHE A 264 -17.50 -0.74 -4.42
N THR A 265 -17.71 -2.06 -4.32
CA THR A 265 -17.87 -2.76 -3.04
C THR A 265 -16.63 -2.57 -2.14
N VAL A 266 -15.42 -2.70 -2.69
CA VAL A 266 -14.17 -2.46 -1.95
C VAL A 266 -14.14 -1.05 -1.37
N ILE A 267 -14.45 -0.04 -2.18
CA ILE A 267 -14.39 1.36 -1.76
C ILE A 267 -15.42 1.65 -0.66
N VAL A 268 -16.68 1.25 -0.88
CA VAL A 268 -17.76 1.47 0.10
C VAL A 268 -17.42 0.81 1.44
N LEU A 269 -16.98 -0.45 1.43
CA LEU A 269 -16.60 -1.15 2.66
C LEU A 269 -15.40 -0.49 3.36
N SER A 270 -14.42 -0.01 2.59
CA SER A 270 -13.24 0.67 3.14
C SER A 270 -13.61 2.00 3.81
N LEU A 271 -14.43 2.81 3.13
CA LEU A 271 -14.91 4.07 3.69
C LEU A 271 -15.79 3.86 4.92
N THR A 272 -16.67 2.84 4.90
CA THR A 272 -17.49 2.47 6.06
C THR A 272 -16.61 2.06 7.24
N LEU A 273 -15.59 1.24 7.03
CA LEU A 273 -14.67 0.83 8.09
C LEU A 273 -13.92 2.03 8.68
N ILE A 274 -13.40 2.92 7.84
CA ILE A 274 -12.74 4.15 8.29
C ILE A 274 -13.70 5.02 9.09
N ALA A 275 -14.92 5.23 8.60
CA ALA A 275 -15.93 6.04 9.28
C ALA A 275 -16.31 5.47 10.65
N VAL A 276 -16.53 4.15 10.75
CA VAL A 276 -16.85 3.48 12.02
C VAL A 276 -15.67 3.56 12.99
N SER A 277 -14.44 3.32 12.52
CA SER A 277 -13.24 3.41 13.38
C SER A 277 -13.01 4.85 13.85
N PHE A 278 -13.15 5.82 12.97
CA PHE A 278 -13.02 7.24 13.28
C PHE A 278 -14.03 7.69 14.34
N THR A 279 -15.31 7.37 14.14
CA THR A 279 -16.38 7.71 15.10
C THR A 279 -16.16 7.00 16.43
N GLY A 280 -15.80 5.71 16.42
CA GLY A 280 -15.52 4.94 17.63
C GLY A 280 -14.37 5.53 18.47
N ILE A 281 -13.29 5.99 17.83
CA ILE A 281 -12.16 6.63 18.52
C ILE A 281 -12.58 7.97 19.14
N LEU A 282 -13.32 8.80 18.41
CA LEU A 282 -13.83 10.08 18.94
C LEU A 282 -14.76 9.89 20.11
N MET A 283 -15.58 8.82 20.13
CA MET A 283 -16.44 8.49 21.28
C MET A 283 -15.64 8.01 22.49
N CYS A 284 -14.48 7.38 22.26
CA CYS A 284 -13.63 6.87 23.35
C CYS A 284 -12.68 7.93 23.92
N CYS A 285 -12.28 8.94 23.12
CA CYS A 285 -11.27 9.93 23.49
C CYS A 285 -11.83 11.33 23.31
N GLU A 286 -12.29 11.95 24.40
CA GLU A 286 -12.78 13.32 24.39
C GLU A 286 -11.66 14.32 24.12
N GLY A 287 -11.94 15.35 23.31
CA GLY A 287 -11.01 16.46 23.03
C GLY A 287 -9.97 16.20 21.94
N MET A 288 -9.94 15.03 21.29
CA MET A 288 -9.04 14.77 20.18
C MET A 288 -9.37 15.61 18.95
N SER A 289 -8.32 16.13 18.28
CA SER A 289 -8.47 16.86 17.02
C SER A 289 -8.97 15.95 15.91
N LEU A 290 -10.03 16.37 15.20
CA LEU A 290 -10.60 15.64 14.06
C LEU A 290 -9.55 15.34 12.99
N GLN A 291 -8.69 16.33 12.67
CA GLN A 291 -7.64 16.19 11.65
C GLN A 291 -6.59 15.15 12.06
N LYS A 292 -6.14 15.15 13.31
CA LYS A 292 -5.19 14.16 13.82
C LYS A 292 -5.82 12.77 13.81
N THR A 293 -7.06 12.63 14.25
CA THR A 293 -7.75 11.34 14.33
C THR A 293 -7.97 10.72 12.96
N ILE A 294 -8.43 11.48 11.94
CA ILE A 294 -8.63 10.93 10.60
C ILE A 294 -7.31 10.51 9.96
N PHE A 295 -6.24 11.28 10.17
CA PHE A 295 -4.90 10.94 9.68
C PHE A 295 -4.43 9.59 10.24
N GLU A 296 -4.53 9.39 11.57
CA GLU A 296 -4.16 8.14 12.24
C GLU A 296 -5.02 6.96 11.80
N VAL A 297 -6.35 7.14 11.70
CA VAL A 297 -7.27 6.08 11.27
C VAL A 297 -6.97 5.63 9.84
N VAL A 298 -6.71 6.58 8.93
CA VAL A 298 -6.37 6.23 7.54
C VAL A 298 -4.98 5.59 7.49
N SER A 299 -4.01 6.07 8.26
CA SER A 299 -2.70 5.45 8.39
C SER A 299 -2.80 4.00 8.91
N ALA A 300 -3.65 3.76 9.91
CA ALA A 300 -3.93 2.42 10.43
C ALA A 300 -4.60 1.52 9.39
N PHE A 301 -5.65 2.01 8.72
CA PHE A 301 -6.35 1.27 7.68
C PHE A 301 -5.43 0.90 6.51
N SER A 302 -4.62 1.82 6.05
CA SER A 302 -3.67 1.58 4.96
C SER A 302 -2.42 0.83 5.40
N THR A 303 -2.25 0.61 6.72
CA THR A 303 -1.03 0.02 7.32
C THR A 303 0.23 0.79 6.93
N THR A 304 0.15 2.12 6.87
CA THR A 304 1.27 2.98 6.47
C THR A 304 2.26 3.16 7.62
N GLY A 305 1.78 3.53 8.80
CA GLY A 305 2.62 3.75 9.97
C GLY A 305 2.98 5.21 10.25
N PHE A 306 2.60 6.17 9.38
CA PHE A 306 2.74 7.59 9.70
C PHE A 306 1.83 7.97 10.88
N SER A 307 2.38 8.77 11.79
CA SER A 307 1.67 9.27 12.97
C SER A 307 1.90 10.77 13.14
N VAL A 308 0.87 11.44 13.58
CA VAL A 308 0.90 12.84 14.05
C VAL A 308 0.81 12.90 15.58
N GLY A 309 1.20 11.81 16.25
CA GLY A 309 1.25 11.72 17.71
C GLY A 309 -0.08 11.39 18.38
N ALA A 310 -1.20 11.36 17.65
CA ALA A 310 -2.51 11.08 18.24
C ALA A 310 -2.62 9.69 18.86
N SER A 311 -1.88 8.70 18.37
CA SER A 311 -1.84 7.33 18.92
C SER A 311 -1.34 7.29 20.36
N ALA A 312 -0.45 8.23 20.76
CA ALA A 312 0.05 8.32 22.13
C ALA A 312 -1.02 8.81 23.10
N GLU A 313 -1.91 9.71 22.64
CA GLU A 313 -2.99 10.30 23.42
C GLU A 313 -4.20 9.35 23.57
N MET A 314 -4.28 8.27 22.78
CA MET A 314 -5.41 7.33 22.77
C MET A 314 -5.46 6.47 24.03
N ASN A 315 -6.67 6.27 24.55
CA ASN A 315 -6.95 5.31 25.61
C ASN A 315 -6.97 3.86 25.08
N VAL A 316 -7.05 2.88 26.00
CA VAL A 316 -6.99 1.45 25.64
C VAL A 316 -8.10 1.03 24.65
N PRO A 317 -9.40 1.40 24.85
CA PRO A 317 -10.44 1.06 23.86
C PRO A 317 -10.16 1.61 22.46
N ALA A 318 -9.70 2.86 22.35
CA ALA A 318 -9.35 3.47 21.06
C ALA A 318 -8.18 2.74 20.39
N LYS A 319 -7.15 2.34 21.13
CA LYS A 319 -6.04 1.52 20.63
C LYS A 319 -6.50 0.16 20.10
N LEU A 320 -7.48 -0.48 20.75
CA LEU A 320 -8.06 -1.74 20.27
C LEU A 320 -8.82 -1.55 18.95
N ILE A 321 -9.56 -0.44 18.78
CA ILE A 321 -10.20 -0.08 17.51
C ILE A 321 -9.13 0.10 16.43
N MET A 322 -8.00 0.77 16.73
CA MET A 322 -6.88 0.94 15.79
C MET A 322 -6.29 -0.40 15.36
N VAL A 323 -6.01 -1.31 16.31
CA VAL A 323 -5.49 -2.67 16.01
C VAL A 323 -6.44 -3.43 15.09
N PHE A 324 -7.75 -3.37 15.35
CA PHE A 324 -8.75 -3.99 14.47
C PHE A 324 -8.74 -3.35 13.08
N THR A 325 -8.65 -2.02 13.00
CA THR A 325 -8.58 -1.29 11.72
C THR A 325 -7.35 -1.67 10.91
N MET A 326 -6.17 -1.78 11.55
CA MET A 326 -4.93 -2.25 10.92
C MET A 326 -5.07 -3.66 10.35
N LEU A 327 -5.63 -4.58 11.15
CA LEU A 327 -5.86 -5.98 10.72
C LEU A 327 -6.82 -6.05 9.53
N ALA A 328 -7.94 -5.32 9.60
CA ALA A 328 -8.95 -5.26 8.56
C ALA A 328 -8.41 -4.66 7.25
N GLY A 329 -7.64 -3.59 7.35
CA GLY A 329 -6.98 -2.95 6.21
C GLY A 329 -5.93 -3.85 5.54
N ARG A 330 -5.19 -4.64 6.33
CA ARG A 330 -4.18 -5.57 5.80
C ARG A 330 -4.77 -6.78 5.09
N ILE A 331 -5.82 -7.39 5.64
CA ILE A 331 -6.52 -8.53 5.03
C ILE A 331 -7.31 -8.09 3.80
N GLY A 332 -7.83 -6.87 3.82
CA GLY A 332 -8.74 -6.31 2.84
C GLY A 332 -10.21 -6.50 3.22
N PRO A 333 -11.03 -5.45 3.14
CA PRO A 333 -12.41 -5.44 3.65
C PRO A 333 -13.31 -6.46 2.92
N VAL A 334 -13.11 -6.69 1.63
CA VAL A 334 -13.88 -7.71 0.88
C VAL A 334 -13.54 -9.11 1.33
N THR A 335 -12.27 -9.42 1.57
CA THR A 335 -11.85 -10.76 2.03
C THR A 335 -12.42 -11.06 3.41
N LEU A 336 -12.44 -10.07 4.31
CA LEU A 336 -13.07 -10.20 5.62
C LEU A 336 -14.57 -10.48 5.49
N MET A 337 -15.31 -9.68 4.71
CA MET A 337 -16.76 -9.85 4.53
C MET A 337 -17.09 -11.18 3.86
N THR A 338 -16.37 -11.57 2.81
CA THR A 338 -16.62 -12.85 2.14
C THR A 338 -16.33 -14.05 3.05
N SER A 339 -15.31 -13.99 3.90
CA SER A 339 -15.03 -15.06 4.86
C SER A 339 -16.13 -15.24 5.90
N LEU A 340 -16.78 -14.14 6.31
CA LEU A 340 -17.92 -14.18 7.24
C LEU A 340 -19.19 -14.69 6.57
N ILE A 341 -19.44 -14.32 5.30
CA ILE A 341 -20.64 -14.70 4.54
C ILE A 341 -20.58 -16.18 4.12
N ILE A 342 -19.43 -16.69 3.67
CA ILE A 342 -19.27 -18.08 3.24
C ILE A 342 -19.59 -19.04 4.39
N ARG A 343 -19.32 -18.66 5.64
CA ARG A 343 -19.65 -19.46 6.82
C ARG A 343 -21.17 -19.59 7.03
N LYS A 344 -21.98 -18.68 6.47
CA LYS A 344 -23.44 -18.61 6.66
C LYS A 344 -24.26 -19.24 5.51
N ASN A 345 -23.71 -19.31 4.28
CA ASN A 345 -24.47 -19.73 3.08
C ASN A 345 -23.92 -21.03 2.49
N HIS A 346 -24.25 -22.18 3.11
CA HIS A 346 -24.09 -23.48 2.44
C HIS A 346 -25.34 -23.87 1.62
N ASN A 347 -26.43 -23.12 1.70
CA ASN A 347 -27.68 -23.39 0.97
C ASN A 347 -28.35 -22.06 0.64
N SER A 348 -28.34 -21.63 -0.60
CA SER A 348 -29.52 -21.04 -1.25
C SER A 348 -29.23 -20.20 -2.51
N ASP A 349 -30.18 -20.19 -3.40
CA ASP A 349 -30.58 -19.15 -4.35
C ASP A 349 -29.71 -18.86 -5.59
N LYS A 350 -28.98 -19.82 -6.12
CA LYS A 350 -28.36 -19.66 -7.45
C LYS A 350 -29.36 -19.69 -8.63
N ASN A 351 -30.64 -20.03 -8.41
CA ASN A 351 -31.60 -20.29 -9.47
C ASN A 351 -32.85 -19.39 -9.43
N ARG A 352 -32.91 -18.32 -8.65
CA ARG A 352 -34.02 -17.36 -8.70
C ARG A 352 -33.69 -16.23 -9.68
N ILE A 353 -34.36 -16.23 -10.81
CA ILE A 353 -34.44 -15.09 -11.74
C ILE A 353 -35.54 -14.17 -11.21
N LEU A 354 -35.17 -13.01 -10.67
CA LEU A 354 -36.10 -11.97 -10.25
C LEU A 354 -36.39 -11.03 -11.43
N PRO A 355 -37.62 -10.47 -11.53
CA PRO A 355 -37.93 -9.47 -12.55
C PRO A 355 -37.08 -8.21 -12.36
N GLU A 356 -36.71 -7.58 -13.47
CA GLU A 356 -35.95 -6.31 -13.46
C GLU A 356 -36.82 -5.17 -12.95
N GLY A 357 -36.34 -4.45 -11.93
CA GLY A 357 -36.97 -3.24 -11.39
C GLY A 357 -36.24 -1.99 -11.86
N ASN A 358 -36.97 -0.98 -12.34
CA ASN A 358 -36.42 0.32 -12.73
C ASN A 358 -36.36 1.24 -11.50
N ILE A 359 -35.17 1.72 -11.14
CA ILE A 359 -34.93 2.71 -10.09
C ILE A 359 -34.32 3.94 -10.75
N LEU A 360 -34.88 5.11 -10.51
CA LEU A 360 -34.30 6.37 -10.94
C LEU A 360 -33.09 6.67 -10.03
N VAL A 361 -31.93 6.85 -10.65
CA VAL A 361 -30.72 7.30 -10.00
C VAL A 361 -30.51 8.74 -10.39
N GLY A 362 -30.48 9.65 -9.39
CA GLY A 362 -30.38 11.09 -9.57
C GLY A 362 -29.05 11.57 -10.16
#